data_1516c5d7fbb4e68454968681a7e7e1cd
#
_entry.id   1516c5d7fbb4e68454968681a7e7e1cd
#
_cell.length_a   1.000
_cell.length_b   1.000
_cell.length_c   1.000
_cell.angle_alpha   90.00
_cell.angle_beta   90.00
_cell.angle_gamma   90.00
#
_symmetry.space_group_name_H-M   'P 1'
#
loop_
_entity.id
_entity.type
_entity.pdbx_description
1 polymer ?
#
loop_
_entity_poly.entity_id
_entity_poly.type
_entity_poly.pdbx_seq_one_letter_code
_entity_poly.pdbx_strand_id
1 'polypeptide(L)'
;MKKKYSAGQVSQSFWQKEFGIGVSLFLAGKSPTEMREMSLNENIYLQASKGRRIRVAQAMNQRLSVIPDSLLDLYNDVDSQNQKLINLTAIMKLNQLLEDFIIEDFRNEIMLGDSKIEDYEWKAFMRRKEGESEIVDSWTYETKRRMLVLLKTFVRSSGLSVFDEQGVDIIQRHLLDPRVLNELEKENLRIYITAFTGV
;
A
#
# COMPACT_ATOMS: atom_id res chain seq x y z
N MET A 1 7.16 -17.35 3.88
CA MET A 1 6.06 -17.63 4.82
C MET A 1 4.94 -16.66 4.51
N LYS A 2 3.69 -17.12 4.20
CA LYS A 2 2.56 -16.20 3.97
C LYS A 2 2.34 -15.32 5.22
N LYS A 3 2.16 -14.02 5.02
CA LYS A 3 1.79 -13.08 6.09
C LYS A 3 0.41 -13.47 6.63
N LYS A 4 0.14 -13.17 7.90
CA LYS A 4 -1.20 -13.39 8.47
C LYS A 4 -2.11 -12.21 8.15
N TYR A 5 -3.38 -12.48 7.85
CA TYR A 5 -4.40 -11.45 7.80
C TYR A 5 -4.54 -10.76 9.17
N SER A 6 -4.71 -9.45 9.17
CA SER A 6 -4.82 -8.68 10.42
C SER A 6 -5.83 -7.54 10.29
N ALA A 7 -6.84 -7.56 11.16
CA ALA A 7 -7.80 -6.47 11.29
C ALA A 7 -7.17 -5.18 11.88
N GLY A 8 -6.00 -5.26 12.49
CA GLY A 8 -5.26 -4.09 13.01
C GLY A 8 -4.89 -3.06 11.94
N GLN A 9 -4.88 -3.46 10.68
CA GLN A 9 -4.63 -2.58 9.54
C GLN A 9 -5.72 -1.52 9.32
N VAL A 10 -6.92 -1.67 9.88
CA VAL A 10 -8.07 -0.72 9.71
C VAL A 10 -7.72 0.72 10.11
N SER A 11 -6.72 0.92 10.96
CA SER A 11 -6.27 2.23 11.43
C SER A 11 -5.14 2.84 10.59
N GLN A 12 -4.71 2.15 9.55
CA GLN A 12 -3.67 2.62 8.64
C GLN A 12 -4.25 3.57 7.59
N SER A 13 -3.39 4.40 7.01
CA SER A 13 -3.70 5.25 5.87
C SER A 13 -2.56 5.18 4.86
N PHE A 14 -2.76 5.73 3.67
CA PHE A 14 -1.73 5.70 2.63
C PHE A 14 -0.49 6.51 3.05
N TRP A 15 -0.69 7.69 3.67
CA TRP A 15 0.37 8.53 4.25
C TRP A 15 1.54 8.80 3.30
N GLN A 16 1.22 9.27 2.07
CA GLN A 16 2.26 9.51 1.07
C GLN A 16 3.28 10.57 1.49
N LYS A 17 2.82 11.66 2.09
CA LYS A 17 3.71 12.73 2.56
C LYS A 17 4.61 12.26 3.71
N GLU A 18 4.00 11.55 4.66
CA GLU A 18 4.72 11.00 5.80
C GLU A 18 5.73 9.95 5.38
N PHE A 19 5.40 9.14 4.35
CA PHE A 19 6.35 8.17 3.80
C PHE A 19 7.55 8.88 3.16
N GLY A 20 7.34 9.93 2.37
CA GLY A 20 8.44 10.73 1.80
C GLY A 20 9.34 11.36 2.87
N ILE A 21 8.76 11.89 3.97
CA ILE A 21 9.54 12.38 5.11
C ILE A 21 10.35 11.22 5.72
N GLY A 22 9.74 10.06 5.90
CA GLY A 22 10.41 8.86 6.42
C GLY A 22 11.59 8.43 5.56
N VAL A 23 11.42 8.39 4.22
CA VAL A 23 12.50 8.08 3.27
C VAL A 23 13.65 9.10 3.40
N SER A 24 13.34 10.39 3.43
CA SER A 24 14.36 11.44 3.56
C SER A 24 15.18 11.30 4.85
N LEU A 25 14.53 10.95 5.95
CA LEU A 25 15.23 10.70 7.22
C LEU A 25 16.06 9.42 7.19
N PHE A 26 15.55 8.36 6.58
CA PHE A 26 16.28 7.11 6.38
C PHE A 26 17.56 7.35 5.56
N LEU A 27 17.46 8.06 4.44
CA LEU A 27 18.60 8.42 3.59
C LEU A 27 19.61 9.34 4.30
N ALA A 28 19.15 10.13 5.26
CA ALA A 28 20.00 10.92 6.15
C ALA A 28 20.63 10.09 7.28
N GLY A 29 20.49 8.77 7.28
CA GLY A 29 21.08 7.84 8.26
C GLY A 29 20.37 7.81 9.63
N LYS A 30 19.13 8.30 9.72
CA LYS A 30 18.36 8.27 10.96
C LYS A 30 17.88 6.87 11.28
N SER A 31 18.15 6.41 12.49
CA SER A 31 17.63 5.14 13.01
C SER A 31 16.11 5.18 13.25
N PRO A 32 15.42 4.02 13.26
CA PRO A 32 14.00 3.94 13.61
C PRO A 32 13.66 4.55 14.99
N THR A 33 14.61 4.46 15.95
CA THR A 33 14.43 5.06 17.28
C THR A 33 14.48 6.57 17.20
N GLU A 34 15.48 7.16 16.53
CA GLU A 34 15.58 8.60 16.33
C GLU A 34 14.34 9.15 15.60
N MET A 35 13.89 8.50 14.52
CA MET A 35 12.69 8.90 13.78
C MET A 35 11.44 8.91 14.66
N ARG A 36 11.31 7.92 15.57
CA ARG A 36 10.21 7.86 16.54
C ARG A 36 10.31 9.01 17.56
N GLU A 37 11.49 9.32 18.08
CA GLU A 37 11.73 10.42 19.02
C GLU A 37 11.44 11.79 18.37
N MET A 38 11.92 12.01 17.15
CA MET A 38 11.64 13.20 16.36
C MET A 38 10.12 13.34 16.09
N SER A 39 9.42 12.25 15.80
CA SER A 39 7.96 12.28 15.65
C SER A 39 7.26 12.70 16.93
N LEU A 40 7.71 12.22 18.09
CA LEU A 40 7.09 12.53 19.38
C LEU A 40 7.37 13.98 19.82
N ASN A 41 8.61 14.42 19.74
CA ASN A 41 9.09 15.66 20.31
C ASN A 41 8.91 16.85 19.36
N GLU A 42 9.23 16.66 18.07
CA GLU A 42 9.24 17.72 17.05
C GLU A 42 8.03 17.65 16.10
N ASN A 43 7.22 16.56 16.21
CA ASN A 43 6.05 16.35 15.34
C ASN A 43 6.35 16.40 13.84
N ILE A 44 7.45 15.78 13.42
CA ILE A 44 7.94 15.80 12.02
C ILE A 44 6.90 15.36 10.99
N TYR A 45 5.94 14.51 11.38
CA TYR A 45 4.84 14.05 10.53
C TYR A 45 3.57 14.91 10.65
N LEU A 46 3.62 16.05 11.34
CA LEU A 46 2.54 17.03 11.51
C LEU A 46 1.21 16.40 11.99
N GLN A 47 1.28 15.48 12.95
CA GLN A 47 0.09 14.81 13.47
C GLN A 47 -0.54 15.54 14.64
N ALA A 48 -1.89 15.57 14.66
CA ALA A 48 -2.68 16.37 15.63
C ALA A 48 -2.58 15.87 17.08
N SER A 49 -2.26 14.60 17.32
CA SER A 49 -2.20 14.04 18.67
C SER A 49 -0.99 13.14 18.90
N LYS A 50 -0.54 13.03 20.16
CA LYS A 50 0.57 12.16 20.54
C LYS A 50 0.35 10.69 20.08
N GLY A 51 -0.87 10.17 20.24
CA GLY A 51 -1.19 8.81 19.81
C GLY A 51 -1.06 8.63 18.30
N ARG A 52 -1.42 9.64 17.49
CA ARG A 52 -1.20 9.61 16.03
C ARG A 52 0.27 9.73 15.67
N ARG A 53 1.05 10.57 16.37
CA ARG A 53 2.51 10.68 16.18
C ARG A 53 3.20 9.32 16.34
N ILE A 54 2.86 8.57 17.41
CA ILE A 54 3.39 7.24 17.67
C ILE A 54 3.00 6.27 16.52
N ARG A 55 1.74 6.25 16.15
CA ARG A 55 1.21 5.33 15.13
C ARG A 55 1.83 5.57 13.77
N VAL A 56 1.95 6.83 13.35
CA VAL A 56 2.56 7.18 12.06
C VAL A 56 4.03 6.83 12.06
N ALA A 57 4.81 7.18 13.09
CA ALA A 57 6.22 6.81 13.19
C ALA A 57 6.42 5.29 13.11
N GLN A 58 5.60 4.52 13.84
CA GLN A 58 5.66 3.05 13.78
C GLN A 58 5.34 2.53 12.37
N ALA A 59 4.32 3.07 11.71
CA ALA A 59 3.95 2.67 10.35
C ALA A 59 5.07 3.00 9.35
N MET A 60 5.70 4.18 9.44
CA MET A 60 6.82 4.55 8.56
C MET A 60 8.01 3.64 8.78
N ASN A 61 8.42 3.40 10.01
CA ASN A 61 9.51 2.48 10.32
C ASN A 61 9.26 1.06 9.78
N GLN A 62 8.02 0.55 9.90
CA GLN A 62 7.64 -0.74 9.32
C GLN A 62 7.71 -0.74 7.80
N ARG A 63 7.23 0.31 7.12
CA ARG A 63 7.28 0.40 5.66
C ARG A 63 8.71 0.47 5.14
N LEU A 64 9.54 1.29 5.76
CA LEU A 64 10.95 1.41 5.40
C LEU A 64 11.71 0.09 5.59
N SER A 65 11.42 -0.67 6.64
CA SER A 65 12.11 -1.94 6.92
C SER A 65 11.78 -3.09 5.95
N VAL A 66 10.76 -2.97 5.11
CA VAL A 66 10.37 -4.03 4.15
C VAL A 66 10.67 -3.67 2.69
N ILE A 67 11.10 -2.44 2.42
CA ILE A 67 11.53 -1.99 1.09
C ILE A 67 13.04 -2.11 1.02
N PRO A 68 13.60 -2.63 -0.11
CA PRO A 68 15.04 -2.61 -0.34
C PRO A 68 15.60 -1.19 -0.32
N ASP A 69 16.78 -1.02 0.26
CA ASP A 69 17.46 0.28 0.33
C ASP A 69 17.63 0.90 -1.07
N SER A 70 17.93 0.07 -2.07
CA SER A 70 18.06 0.51 -3.48
C SER A 70 16.78 1.17 -4.05
N LEU A 71 15.59 0.74 -3.63
CA LEU A 71 14.32 1.40 -4.00
C LEU A 71 14.11 2.69 -3.21
N LEU A 72 14.58 2.75 -1.96
CA LEU A 72 14.52 3.97 -1.16
C LEU A 72 15.48 5.03 -1.69
N ASP A 73 16.67 4.63 -2.16
CA ASP A 73 17.65 5.53 -2.82
C ASP A 73 17.07 6.21 -4.07
N LEU A 74 16.24 5.50 -4.84
CA LEU A 74 15.59 6.01 -6.04
C LEU A 74 14.40 6.95 -5.74
N TYR A 75 13.85 6.91 -4.53
CA TYR A 75 12.56 7.54 -4.24
C TYR A 75 12.49 9.02 -4.60
N ASN A 76 13.53 9.78 -4.33
CA ASN A 76 13.55 11.23 -4.62
C ASN A 76 13.85 11.55 -6.10
N ASP A 77 14.33 10.57 -6.88
CA ASP A 77 14.74 10.74 -8.28
C ASP A 77 13.68 10.29 -9.29
N VAL A 78 12.56 9.77 -8.80
CA VAL A 78 11.44 9.33 -9.64
C VAL A 78 10.24 10.26 -9.49
N ASP A 79 9.33 10.20 -10.46
CA ASP A 79 8.12 10.99 -10.43
C ASP A 79 7.17 10.62 -9.30
N SER A 80 6.21 11.49 -9.03
CA SER A 80 5.21 11.33 -7.96
C SER A 80 4.42 10.03 -8.07
N GLN A 81 4.17 9.53 -9.28
CA GLN A 81 3.43 8.29 -9.47
C GLN A 81 4.28 7.08 -9.08
N ASN A 82 5.54 7.04 -9.50
CA ASN A 82 6.48 6.00 -9.08
C ASN A 82 6.74 6.02 -7.56
N GLN A 83 6.82 7.21 -6.94
CA GLN A 83 6.88 7.35 -5.49
C GLN A 83 5.68 6.70 -4.78
N LYS A 84 4.46 6.89 -5.32
CA LYS A 84 3.26 6.24 -4.78
C LYS A 84 3.30 4.71 -4.92
N LEU A 85 3.81 4.20 -6.03
CA LEU A 85 3.94 2.75 -6.25
C LEU A 85 5.00 2.11 -5.34
N ILE A 86 6.09 2.81 -5.04
CA ILE A 86 7.07 2.38 -4.02
C ILE A 86 6.41 2.29 -2.63
N ASN A 87 5.64 3.32 -2.22
CA ASN A 87 4.91 3.28 -0.96
C ASN A 87 3.85 2.16 -0.93
N LEU A 88 3.10 1.97 -2.04
CA LEU A 88 2.14 0.87 -2.17
C LEU A 88 2.83 -0.49 -2.03
N THR A 89 4.01 -0.67 -2.64
CA THR A 89 4.82 -1.88 -2.51
C THR A 89 5.13 -2.20 -1.03
N ALA A 90 5.51 -1.18 -0.25
CA ALA A 90 5.71 -1.34 1.19
C ALA A 90 4.44 -1.77 1.91
N ILE A 91 3.31 -1.13 1.60
CA ILE A 91 2.02 -1.45 2.21
C ILE A 91 1.60 -2.89 1.84
N MET A 92 1.74 -3.29 0.59
CA MET A 92 1.46 -4.67 0.13
C MET A 92 2.33 -5.68 0.86
N LYS A 93 3.62 -5.42 1.03
CA LYS A 93 4.52 -6.29 1.82
C LYS A 93 4.12 -6.44 3.29
N LEU A 94 3.33 -5.53 3.85
CA LEU A 94 2.86 -5.54 5.24
C LEU A 94 1.41 -5.98 5.40
N ASN A 95 0.60 -5.92 4.34
CA ASN A 95 -0.84 -6.18 4.37
C ASN A 95 -1.21 -7.27 3.38
N GLN A 96 -1.39 -8.51 3.88
CA GLN A 96 -1.72 -9.66 3.04
C GLN A 96 -3.03 -9.49 2.27
N LEU A 97 -4.05 -8.89 2.88
CA LEU A 97 -5.35 -8.72 2.22
C LEU A 97 -5.28 -7.74 1.03
N LEU A 98 -4.47 -6.68 1.16
CA LEU A 98 -4.21 -5.76 0.05
C LEU A 98 -3.40 -6.44 -1.06
N GLU A 99 -2.35 -7.16 -0.67
CA GLU A 99 -1.52 -7.90 -1.62
C GLU A 99 -2.34 -8.89 -2.42
N ASP A 100 -3.19 -9.69 -1.75
CA ASP A 100 -4.07 -10.64 -2.41
C ASP A 100 -5.01 -9.94 -3.39
N PHE A 101 -5.65 -8.83 -2.98
CA PHE A 101 -6.54 -8.09 -3.87
C PHE A 101 -5.81 -7.58 -5.12
N ILE A 102 -4.64 -6.98 -4.94
CA ILE A 102 -3.86 -6.42 -6.06
C ILE A 102 -3.40 -7.53 -7.02
N ILE A 103 -3.02 -8.70 -6.49
CA ILE A 103 -2.48 -9.79 -7.31
C ILE A 103 -3.56 -10.66 -7.91
N GLU A 104 -4.62 -10.96 -7.16
CA GLU A 104 -5.61 -11.96 -7.59
C GLU A 104 -6.77 -11.33 -8.38
N ASP A 105 -7.20 -10.11 -8.02
CA ASP A 105 -8.34 -9.44 -8.66
C ASP A 105 -7.87 -8.30 -9.56
N PHE A 106 -7.27 -7.27 -8.99
CA PHE A 106 -6.88 -6.06 -9.74
C PHE A 106 -6.00 -6.36 -10.96
N ARG A 107 -4.95 -7.17 -10.78
CA ARG A 107 -4.09 -7.59 -11.90
C ARG A 107 -4.85 -8.38 -12.95
N ASN A 108 -5.77 -9.25 -12.54
CA ASN A 108 -6.55 -10.04 -13.49
C ASN A 108 -7.45 -9.16 -14.35
N GLU A 109 -8.11 -8.14 -13.76
CA GLU A 109 -8.89 -7.17 -14.54
C GLU A 109 -8.02 -6.43 -15.58
N ILE A 110 -6.83 -5.98 -15.17
CA ILE A 110 -5.88 -5.37 -16.11
C ILE A 110 -5.51 -6.33 -17.24
N MET A 111 -5.21 -7.60 -16.95
CA MET A 111 -4.77 -8.59 -17.94
C MET A 111 -5.90 -9.00 -18.89
N LEU A 112 -7.14 -9.04 -18.40
CA LEU A 112 -8.34 -9.31 -19.21
C LEU A 112 -8.75 -8.11 -20.08
N GLY A 113 -8.15 -6.95 -19.84
CA GLY A 113 -8.46 -5.71 -20.56
C GLY A 113 -9.68 -4.99 -20.03
N ASP A 114 -10.18 -5.37 -18.86
CA ASP A 114 -11.22 -4.59 -18.19
C ASP A 114 -10.62 -3.27 -17.69
N SER A 115 -11.44 -2.24 -17.75
CA SER A 115 -11.04 -0.87 -17.39
C SER A 115 -11.61 -0.41 -16.05
N LYS A 116 -12.37 -1.24 -15.35
CA LYS A 116 -13.09 -0.85 -14.14
C LYS A 116 -13.19 -1.97 -13.12
N ILE A 117 -13.39 -1.57 -11.85
CA ILE A 117 -13.75 -2.46 -10.75
C ILE A 117 -15.05 -1.94 -10.12
N GLU A 118 -16.10 -2.74 -10.20
CA GLU A 118 -17.40 -2.42 -9.65
C GLU A 118 -17.53 -2.81 -8.17
N ASP A 119 -18.48 -2.25 -7.46
CA ASP A 119 -18.65 -2.50 -6.02
C ASP A 119 -18.95 -3.98 -5.68
N TYR A 120 -19.58 -4.70 -6.59
CA TYR A 120 -19.85 -6.13 -6.40
C TYR A 120 -18.56 -6.97 -6.44
N GLU A 121 -17.53 -6.58 -7.20
CA GLU A 121 -16.24 -7.29 -7.29
C GLU A 121 -15.44 -7.14 -6.00
N TRP A 122 -15.40 -5.94 -5.43
CA TRP A 122 -14.85 -5.72 -4.10
C TRP A 122 -15.51 -6.61 -3.03
N LYS A 123 -16.84 -6.73 -3.09
CA LYS A 123 -17.60 -7.59 -2.17
C LYS A 123 -17.38 -9.06 -2.46
N ALA A 124 -17.23 -9.46 -3.73
CA ALA A 124 -16.92 -10.83 -4.13
C ALA A 124 -15.54 -11.25 -3.61
N PHE A 125 -14.52 -10.40 -3.76
CA PHE A 125 -13.21 -10.62 -3.16
C PHE A 125 -13.29 -10.90 -1.67
N MET A 126 -13.97 -10.05 -0.90
CA MET A 126 -14.06 -10.23 0.55
C MET A 126 -14.75 -11.57 0.90
N ARG A 127 -15.87 -11.90 0.25
CA ARG A 127 -16.56 -13.18 0.45
C ARG A 127 -15.68 -14.39 0.14
N ARG A 128 -14.87 -14.30 -0.92
CA ARG A 128 -13.90 -15.35 -1.24
C ARG A 128 -12.86 -15.50 -0.13
N LYS A 129 -12.30 -14.40 0.38
CA LYS A 129 -11.34 -14.43 1.48
C LYS A 129 -11.94 -14.91 2.81
N GLU A 130 -13.21 -14.69 3.05
CA GLU A 130 -13.95 -15.31 4.17
C GLU A 130 -13.96 -16.84 4.04
N GLY A 131 -14.26 -17.38 2.87
CA GLY A 131 -14.25 -18.82 2.62
C GLY A 131 -12.86 -19.46 2.65
N GLU A 132 -11.81 -18.69 2.36
CA GLU A 132 -10.42 -19.17 2.30
C GLU A 132 -9.67 -19.09 3.66
N SER A 133 -10.18 -18.31 4.63
CA SER A 133 -9.44 -18.00 5.86
C SER A 133 -10.34 -17.86 7.07
N GLU A 134 -10.18 -18.76 8.04
CA GLU A 134 -10.84 -18.68 9.36
C GLU A 134 -10.57 -17.35 10.07
N ILE A 135 -9.40 -16.73 9.86
CA ILE A 135 -9.08 -15.43 10.46
C ILE A 135 -9.98 -14.34 9.85
N VAL A 136 -10.15 -14.30 8.52
CA VAL A 136 -11.01 -13.33 7.85
C VAL A 136 -12.47 -13.61 8.17
N ASP A 137 -12.88 -14.87 8.20
CA ASP A 137 -14.24 -15.28 8.55
C ASP A 137 -14.62 -14.82 9.96
N SER A 138 -13.72 -14.94 10.93
CA SER A 138 -13.92 -14.53 12.33
C SER A 138 -14.12 -13.00 12.51
N TRP A 139 -13.83 -12.18 11.51
CA TRP A 139 -14.02 -10.74 11.62
C TRP A 139 -15.51 -10.37 11.63
N THR A 140 -15.87 -9.36 12.43
CA THR A 140 -17.23 -8.82 12.42
C THR A 140 -17.55 -8.20 11.06
N TYR A 141 -18.83 -8.13 10.71
CA TYR A 141 -19.31 -7.46 9.50
C TYR A 141 -18.73 -6.03 9.36
N GLU A 142 -18.74 -5.26 10.45
CA GLU A 142 -18.21 -3.90 10.47
C GLU A 142 -16.69 -3.88 10.20
N THR A 143 -15.94 -4.82 10.74
CA THR A 143 -14.50 -4.96 10.46
C THR A 143 -14.25 -5.25 8.98
N LYS A 144 -14.98 -6.18 8.38
CA LYS A 144 -14.89 -6.55 6.96
C LYS A 144 -15.22 -5.33 6.08
N ARG A 145 -16.30 -4.61 6.39
CA ARG A 145 -16.69 -3.38 5.70
C ARG A 145 -15.59 -2.32 5.75
N ARG A 146 -15.02 -2.07 6.93
CA ARG A 146 -13.93 -1.09 7.09
C ARG A 146 -12.65 -1.51 6.37
N MET A 147 -12.35 -2.81 6.33
CA MET A 147 -11.21 -3.32 5.56
C MET A 147 -11.41 -3.09 4.06
N LEU A 148 -12.60 -3.33 3.51
CA LEU A 148 -12.88 -3.00 2.10
C LEU A 148 -12.70 -1.51 1.80
N VAL A 149 -13.19 -0.63 2.68
CA VAL A 149 -13.00 0.82 2.52
C VAL A 149 -11.50 1.17 2.54
N LEU A 150 -10.73 0.53 3.39
CA LEU A 150 -9.28 0.73 3.46
C LEU A 150 -8.58 0.28 2.16
N LEU A 151 -8.92 -0.91 1.63
CA LEU A 151 -8.36 -1.41 0.37
C LEU A 151 -8.65 -0.45 -0.78
N LYS A 152 -9.92 -0.03 -0.95
CA LYS A 152 -10.32 0.97 -1.94
C LYS A 152 -9.50 2.26 -1.80
N THR A 153 -9.33 2.73 -0.56
CA THR A 153 -8.52 3.92 -0.28
C THR A 153 -7.07 3.75 -0.72
N PHE A 154 -6.46 2.59 -0.47
CA PHE A 154 -5.08 2.34 -0.88
C PHE A 154 -4.93 2.28 -2.40
N VAL A 155 -5.82 1.60 -3.10
CA VAL A 155 -5.82 1.50 -4.57
C VAL A 155 -6.00 2.88 -5.22
N ARG A 156 -6.95 3.69 -4.73
CA ARG A 156 -7.18 5.06 -5.22
C ARG A 156 -6.02 6.00 -4.89
N SER A 157 -5.50 5.96 -3.65
CA SER A 157 -4.41 6.84 -3.22
C SER A 157 -3.09 6.53 -3.91
N SER A 158 -2.86 5.28 -4.32
CA SER A 158 -1.70 4.89 -5.11
C SER A 158 -1.79 5.31 -6.58
N GLY A 159 -2.98 5.76 -7.04
CA GLY A 159 -3.24 6.11 -8.42
C GLY A 159 -3.59 4.91 -9.31
N LEU A 160 -3.67 3.69 -8.78
CA LEU A 160 -4.06 2.51 -9.56
C LEU A 160 -5.52 2.56 -10.03
N SER A 161 -6.38 3.30 -9.35
CA SER A 161 -7.71 3.62 -9.85
C SER A 161 -8.10 5.07 -9.58
N VAL A 162 -9.03 5.56 -10.38
CA VAL A 162 -9.72 6.83 -10.18
C VAL A 162 -11.20 6.54 -9.97
N PHE A 163 -11.77 7.11 -8.92
CA PHE A 163 -13.20 6.95 -8.62
C PHE A 163 -14.00 7.92 -9.48
N ASP A 164 -14.92 7.39 -10.29
CA ASP A 164 -15.73 8.19 -11.18
C ASP A 164 -17.01 8.73 -10.50
N GLU A 165 -17.75 9.58 -11.21
CA GLU A 165 -19.01 10.15 -10.74
C GLU A 165 -20.14 9.11 -10.57
N GLN A 166 -20.00 7.94 -11.20
CA GLN A 166 -20.96 6.84 -11.13
C GLN A 166 -20.69 5.88 -9.96
N GLY A 167 -19.60 6.11 -9.23
CA GLY A 167 -19.24 5.30 -8.08
C GLY A 167 -18.41 4.06 -8.42
N VAL A 168 -17.74 4.04 -9.57
CA VAL A 168 -16.92 2.94 -10.07
C VAL A 168 -15.45 3.31 -10.01
N ASP A 169 -14.59 2.33 -9.72
CA ASP A 169 -13.14 2.48 -9.77
C ASP A 169 -12.64 2.22 -11.20
N ILE A 170 -12.22 3.27 -11.90
CA ILE A 170 -11.63 3.17 -13.24
C ILE A 170 -10.13 2.88 -13.11
N ILE A 171 -9.70 1.75 -13.64
CA ILE A 171 -8.32 1.26 -13.57
C ILE A 171 -7.38 2.20 -14.35
N GLN A 172 -6.25 2.53 -13.75
CA GLN A 172 -5.18 3.30 -14.36
C GLN A 172 -3.94 2.42 -14.51
N ARG A 173 -3.41 2.34 -15.74
CA ARG A 173 -2.13 1.67 -16.02
C ARG A 173 -1.01 2.69 -15.95
N HIS A 174 0.07 2.34 -15.29
CA HIS A 174 1.19 3.23 -15.11
C HIS A 174 2.44 2.73 -15.81
N LEU A 175 3.28 3.67 -16.23
CA LEU A 175 4.64 3.37 -16.64
C LEU A 175 5.54 3.42 -15.41
N LEU A 176 6.27 2.33 -15.17
CA LEU A 176 7.31 2.33 -14.17
C LEU A 176 8.60 2.97 -14.71
N ASP A 177 9.24 3.78 -13.88
CA ASP A 177 10.62 4.19 -14.14
C ASP A 177 11.49 2.92 -14.33
N PRO A 178 12.31 2.83 -15.39
CA PRO A 178 13.10 1.63 -15.67
C PRO A 178 14.00 1.19 -14.49
N ARG A 179 14.44 2.13 -13.65
CA ARG A 179 15.24 1.84 -12.46
C ARG A 179 14.39 1.15 -11.39
N VAL A 180 13.16 1.64 -11.16
CA VAL A 180 12.20 1.02 -10.22
C VAL A 180 11.81 -0.38 -10.70
N LEU A 181 11.53 -0.54 -11.99
CA LEU A 181 11.24 -1.84 -12.59
C LEU A 181 12.36 -2.83 -12.35
N ASN A 182 13.60 -2.45 -12.63
CA ASN A 182 14.78 -3.30 -12.45
C ASN A 182 14.97 -3.73 -10.98
N GLU A 183 14.76 -2.82 -10.01
CA GLU A 183 14.85 -3.17 -8.59
C GLU A 183 13.72 -4.12 -8.15
N LEU A 184 12.49 -3.92 -8.64
CA LEU A 184 11.39 -4.85 -8.37
C LEU A 184 11.65 -6.24 -8.98
N GLU A 185 12.28 -6.33 -10.14
CA GLU A 185 12.69 -7.62 -10.75
C GLU A 185 13.77 -8.33 -9.92
N LYS A 186 14.79 -7.62 -9.46
CA LYS A 186 15.84 -8.18 -8.58
C LYS A 186 15.26 -8.76 -7.28
N GLU A 187 14.22 -8.11 -6.75
CA GLU A 187 13.50 -8.56 -5.55
C GLU A 187 12.48 -9.68 -5.81
N ASN A 188 12.42 -10.23 -7.04
CA ASN A 188 11.44 -11.22 -7.48
C ASN A 188 9.98 -10.76 -7.33
N LEU A 189 9.73 -9.45 -7.47
CA LEU A 189 8.40 -8.83 -7.39
C LEU A 189 7.78 -8.60 -8.77
N ARG A 190 8.09 -9.43 -9.76
CA ARG A 190 7.56 -9.32 -11.13
C ARG A 190 6.04 -9.30 -11.17
N ILE A 191 5.39 -10.01 -10.27
CA ILE A 191 3.93 -10.02 -10.14
C ILE A 191 3.36 -8.64 -9.76
N TYR A 192 4.10 -7.82 -9.00
CA TYR A 192 3.72 -6.43 -8.68
C TYR A 192 3.87 -5.55 -9.93
N ILE A 193 4.95 -5.76 -10.71
CA ILE A 193 5.15 -5.03 -11.97
C ILE A 193 3.93 -5.23 -12.87
N THR A 194 3.55 -6.49 -13.13
CA THR A 194 2.37 -6.81 -13.93
C THR A 194 1.09 -6.19 -13.39
N ALA A 195 0.92 -6.16 -12.07
CA ALA A 195 -0.26 -5.53 -11.44
C ALA A 195 -0.30 -4.00 -11.59
N PHE A 196 0.86 -3.35 -11.70
CA PHE A 196 0.93 -1.89 -11.86
C PHE A 196 0.86 -1.43 -13.31
N THR A 197 1.37 -2.23 -14.24
CA THR A 197 1.56 -1.85 -15.66
C THR A 197 0.62 -2.56 -16.62
N GLY A 198 0.17 -3.76 -16.27
CA GLY A 198 -0.60 -4.64 -17.14
C GLY A 198 0.25 -5.44 -18.13
N VAL A 199 1.58 -5.46 -17.98
CA VAL A 199 2.53 -6.19 -18.83
C VAL A 199 3.55 -6.95 -18.00
#